data_c2e967574bf31b3d512d65c481a44c7d
#
_entry.id   c2e967574bf31b3d512d65c481a44c7d
#
_cell.length_a   1.000
_cell.length_b   1.000
_cell.length_c   1.000
_cell.angle_alpha   90.00
_cell.angle_beta   90.00
_cell.angle_gamma   90.00
#
_symmetry.space_group_name_H-M   'P 1'
#
loop_
_entity.id
_entity.type
_entity.pdbx_description
1 polymer ?
#
loop_
_entity_poly.entity_id
_entity_poly.type
_entity_poly.pdbx_seq_one_letter_code
_entity_poly.pdbx_strand_id
1 'polypeptide(L)'
;MASKASLETALRNEIMEVVISALADHFDLDRTEQIEFVGSGEIVLPLVDAEGNEKYPKIKVSIPRGTRNGEGGYIPYDGHAAAEDYKAEKESKAQERAVKKAMKEAEKGKKKEEGE
;
A
#
# COMPACT_ATOMS: atom_id res chain seq x y z
N MET A 1 18.38 -20.10 -20.18
CA MET A 1 17.63 -18.85 -20.02
C MET A 1 16.78 -18.91 -18.76
N ALA A 2 16.81 -17.86 -17.98
CA ALA A 2 15.94 -17.75 -16.82
C ALA A 2 14.49 -17.56 -17.27
N SER A 3 13.55 -18.23 -16.61
CA SER A 3 12.13 -18.05 -16.87
C SER A 3 11.67 -16.65 -16.42
N LYS A 4 10.54 -16.17 -16.92
CA LYS A 4 9.93 -14.91 -16.47
C LYS A 4 9.74 -14.90 -14.96
N ALA A 5 9.28 -16.00 -14.39
CA ALA A 5 9.08 -16.13 -12.94
C ALA A 5 10.39 -15.99 -12.18
N SER A 6 11.50 -16.54 -12.68
CA SER A 6 12.81 -16.40 -12.06
C SER A 6 13.33 -14.97 -12.10
N LEU A 7 13.11 -14.26 -13.21
CA LEU A 7 13.49 -12.85 -13.32
C LEU A 7 12.67 -11.96 -12.40
N GLU A 8 11.38 -12.19 -12.30
CA GLU A 8 10.51 -11.48 -11.38
C GLU A 8 10.88 -11.72 -9.91
N THR A 9 11.21 -12.96 -9.56
CA THR A 9 11.66 -13.32 -8.22
C THR A 9 12.98 -12.64 -7.87
N ALA A 10 13.94 -12.63 -8.81
CA ALA A 10 15.22 -11.95 -8.62
C ALA A 10 15.04 -10.44 -8.42
N LEU A 11 14.18 -9.82 -9.21
CA LEU A 11 13.88 -8.38 -9.07
C LEU A 11 13.19 -8.09 -7.73
N ARG A 12 12.23 -8.90 -7.34
CA ARG A 12 11.55 -8.77 -6.05
C ARG A 12 12.55 -8.85 -4.89
N ASN A 13 13.47 -9.81 -4.94
CA ASN A 13 14.48 -10.00 -3.91
C ASN A 13 15.45 -8.81 -3.85
N GLU A 14 15.82 -8.25 -5.01
CA GLU A 14 16.64 -7.05 -5.08
C GLU A 14 15.96 -5.85 -4.43
N ILE A 15 14.69 -5.63 -4.76
CA ILE A 15 13.88 -4.56 -4.15
C ILE A 15 13.79 -4.77 -2.64
N MET A 16 13.54 -6.02 -2.20
CA MET A 16 13.44 -6.36 -0.79
C MET A 16 14.74 -6.04 -0.04
N GLU A 17 15.90 -6.33 -0.63
CA GLU A 17 17.18 -5.99 -0.02
C GLU A 17 17.35 -4.48 0.18
N VAL A 18 16.95 -3.68 -0.79
CA VAL A 18 16.99 -2.21 -0.69
C VAL A 18 16.03 -1.73 0.40
N VAL A 19 14.82 -2.28 0.44
CA VAL A 19 13.81 -1.92 1.45
C VAL A 19 14.30 -2.27 2.86
N ILE A 20 14.83 -3.47 3.04
CA ILE A 20 15.36 -3.91 4.35
C ILE A 20 16.51 -3.00 4.80
N SER A 21 17.45 -2.71 3.91
CA SER A 21 18.59 -1.83 4.21
C SER A 21 18.13 -0.43 4.60
N ALA A 22 17.20 0.14 3.85
CA ALA A 22 16.67 1.48 4.12
C ALA A 22 15.94 1.54 5.46
N LEU A 23 15.10 0.53 5.75
CA LEU A 23 14.37 0.45 7.02
C LEU A 23 15.30 0.26 8.21
N ALA A 24 16.29 -0.61 8.08
CA ALA A 24 17.29 -0.85 9.13
C ALA A 24 18.05 0.41 9.45
N ASP A 25 18.48 1.16 8.43
CA ASP A 25 19.20 2.42 8.62
C ASP A 25 18.31 3.50 9.22
N HIS A 26 17.10 3.66 8.71
CA HIS A 26 16.20 4.72 9.16
C HIS A 26 15.73 4.54 10.61
N PHE A 27 15.39 3.32 10.98
CA PHE A 27 14.85 2.99 12.30
C PHE A 27 15.89 2.43 13.27
N ASP A 28 17.15 2.38 12.86
CA ASP A 28 18.27 1.83 13.66
C ASP A 28 17.97 0.41 14.15
N LEU A 29 17.63 -0.46 13.21
CA LEU A 29 17.31 -1.85 13.48
C LEU A 29 18.39 -2.79 12.96
N ASP A 30 18.52 -3.95 13.60
CA ASP A 30 19.36 -5.03 13.11
C ASP A 30 18.58 -5.78 12.01
N ARG A 31 19.10 -5.69 10.77
CA ARG A 31 18.45 -6.30 9.60
C ARG A 31 18.35 -7.82 9.67
N THR A 32 19.18 -8.48 10.48
CA THR A 32 19.18 -9.94 10.56
C THR A 32 18.35 -10.47 11.72
N GLU A 33 18.24 -9.73 12.81
CA GLU A 33 17.53 -10.17 14.01
C GLU A 33 16.15 -9.53 14.19
N GLN A 34 16.01 -8.27 13.81
CA GLN A 34 14.77 -7.52 14.06
C GLN A 34 13.81 -7.49 12.87
N ILE A 35 14.35 -7.53 11.65
CA ILE A 35 13.50 -7.59 10.45
C ILE A 35 13.37 -9.05 10.03
N GLU A 36 12.16 -9.59 10.13
CA GLU A 36 11.89 -10.99 9.89
C GLU A 36 10.99 -11.22 8.68
N PHE A 37 11.26 -12.29 7.96
CA PHE A 37 10.41 -12.72 6.86
C PHE A 37 9.21 -13.51 7.40
N VAL A 38 8.01 -13.14 6.94
CA VAL A 38 6.77 -13.86 7.29
C VAL A 38 6.14 -14.53 6.07
N GLY A 39 6.77 -14.41 4.93
CA GLY A 39 6.34 -15.02 3.68
C GLY A 39 7.29 -14.63 2.56
N SER A 40 7.02 -15.11 1.35
CA SER A 40 7.79 -14.74 0.17
C SER A 40 7.55 -13.27 -0.18
N GLY A 41 8.58 -12.44 -0.05
CA GLY A 41 8.47 -11.01 -0.31
C GLY A 41 7.69 -10.25 0.77
N GLU A 42 7.50 -10.82 1.95
CA GLU A 42 6.81 -10.19 3.06
C GLU A 42 7.71 -10.14 4.29
N ILE A 43 7.82 -8.97 4.89
CA ILE A 43 8.62 -8.77 6.11
C ILE A 43 7.81 -8.05 7.18
N VAL A 44 8.17 -8.28 8.44
CA VAL A 44 7.68 -7.52 9.58
C VAL A 44 8.87 -6.95 10.34
N LEU A 45 8.66 -5.83 10.99
CA LEU A 45 9.70 -5.18 11.80
C LEU A 45 9.08 -4.60 13.07
N PRO A 46 9.81 -4.58 14.19
CA PRO A 46 9.30 -4.00 15.43
C PRO A 46 9.48 -2.49 15.41
N LEU A 47 8.39 -1.76 15.49
CA LEU A 47 8.41 -0.31 15.57
C LEU A 47 7.55 0.15 16.76
N VAL A 48 7.76 1.38 17.15
CA VAL A 48 7.01 1.99 18.26
C VAL A 48 6.28 3.21 17.70
N ASP A 49 4.99 3.33 17.99
CA ASP A 49 4.20 4.46 17.53
C ASP A 49 4.45 5.71 18.41
N ALA A 50 3.79 6.82 18.08
CA ALA A 50 3.97 8.09 18.80
C ALA A 50 3.55 8.01 20.27
N GLU A 51 2.72 7.05 20.63
CA GLU A 51 2.24 6.85 22.01
C GLU A 51 3.09 5.84 22.80
N GLY A 52 4.12 5.27 22.18
CA GLY A 52 5.01 4.29 22.80
C GLY A 52 4.54 2.84 22.70
N ASN A 53 3.50 2.58 21.91
CA ASN A 53 2.99 1.22 21.72
C ASN A 53 3.79 0.48 20.66
N GLU A 54 4.16 -0.76 20.96
CA GLU A 54 4.88 -1.62 20.02
C GLU A 54 3.95 -2.10 18.91
N LYS A 55 4.39 -1.94 17.67
CA LYS A 55 3.67 -2.34 16.48
C LYS A 55 4.57 -3.14 15.57
N TYR A 56 3.98 -4.05 14.81
CA TYR A 56 4.70 -4.89 13.86
C TYR A 56 4.14 -4.66 12.45
N PRO A 57 4.49 -3.54 11.81
CA PRO A 57 4.03 -3.31 10.44
C PRO A 57 4.57 -4.37 9.50
N LYS A 58 3.74 -4.79 8.58
CA LYS A 58 4.06 -5.78 7.56
C LYS A 58 4.20 -5.10 6.21
N ILE A 59 5.29 -5.37 5.53
CA ILE A 59 5.57 -4.82 4.20
C ILE A 59 5.64 -5.96 3.22
N LYS A 60 4.87 -5.86 2.15
CA LYS A 60 4.86 -6.85 1.08
C LYS A 60 5.37 -6.21 -0.22
N VAL A 61 6.35 -6.86 -0.83
CA VAL A 61 6.82 -6.49 -2.17
C VAL A 61 6.32 -7.55 -3.14
N SER A 62 5.59 -7.10 -4.15
CA SER A 62 5.09 -8.01 -5.19
C SER A 62 5.28 -7.36 -6.55
N ILE A 63 5.51 -8.20 -7.55
CA ILE A 63 5.58 -7.75 -8.94
C ILE A 63 4.32 -8.27 -9.61
N PRO A 64 3.36 -7.38 -9.90
CA PRO A 64 2.11 -7.83 -10.49
C PRO A 64 2.33 -8.30 -11.92
N ARG A 65 1.70 -9.42 -12.26
CA ARG A 65 1.68 -9.94 -13.61
C ARG A 65 0.60 -9.23 -14.40
N GLY A 66 0.82 -9.05 -15.69
CA GLY A 66 -0.21 -8.48 -16.54
C GLY A 66 -1.39 -9.42 -16.74
N THR A 67 -2.34 -9.00 -17.53
CA THR A 67 -3.51 -9.79 -17.87
C THR A 67 -3.36 -10.38 -19.26
N ARG A 68 -3.95 -11.56 -19.48
CA ARG A 68 -4.08 -12.12 -20.81
C ARG A 68 -5.22 -11.42 -21.52
N ASN A 69 -4.97 -10.94 -22.74
CA ASN A 69 -6.10 -10.56 -23.57
C ASN A 69 -6.65 -11.84 -24.23
N GLY A 70 -7.92 -11.87 -24.59
CA GLY A 70 -8.60 -13.06 -25.11
C GLY A 70 -8.09 -13.60 -26.45
N GLU A 71 -7.13 -12.94 -27.08
CA GLU A 71 -6.57 -13.30 -28.39
C GLU A 71 -5.17 -13.94 -28.31
N GLY A 72 -4.78 -14.42 -27.13
CA GLY A 72 -3.47 -15.04 -26.94
C GLY A 72 -2.34 -14.06 -26.69
N GLY A 73 -2.62 -12.79 -26.57
CA GLY A 73 -1.65 -11.78 -26.20
C GLY A 73 -1.54 -11.62 -24.68
N TYR A 74 -0.52 -10.93 -24.26
CA TYR A 74 -0.27 -10.64 -22.87
C TYR A 74 -0.09 -9.13 -22.72
N ILE A 75 -0.90 -8.54 -21.83
CA ILE A 75 -0.83 -7.11 -21.55
C ILE A 75 -0.04 -6.94 -20.26
N PRO A 76 1.16 -6.34 -20.27
CA PRO A 76 1.93 -6.11 -19.06
C PRO A 76 1.18 -5.19 -18.11
N TYR A 77 1.42 -5.36 -16.81
CA TYR A 77 0.85 -4.48 -15.80
C TYR A 77 1.43 -3.07 -15.95
N ASP A 78 0.55 -2.09 -16.12
CA ASP A 78 0.92 -0.69 -16.24
C ASP A 78 0.77 -0.01 -14.87
N GLY A 79 1.90 0.14 -14.18
CA GLY A 79 1.92 0.74 -12.84
C GLY A 79 1.56 2.23 -12.86
N HIS A 80 1.86 2.92 -13.94
CA HIS A 80 1.53 4.34 -14.07
C HIS A 80 0.01 4.54 -14.18
N ALA A 81 -0.65 3.73 -15.02
CA ALA A 81 -2.10 3.76 -15.15
C ALA A 81 -2.78 3.40 -13.83
N ALA A 82 -2.26 2.39 -13.12
CA ALA A 82 -2.78 2.01 -11.80
C ALA A 82 -2.64 3.14 -10.78
N ALA A 83 -1.53 3.87 -10.82
CA ALA A 83 -1.31 5.01 -9.93
C ALA A 83 -2.26 6.15 -10.23
N GLU A 84 -2.55 6.42 -11.51
CA GLU A 84 -3.51 7.45 -11.91
C GLU A 84 -4.93 7.08 -11.50
N ASP A 85 -5.32 5.83 -11.67
CA ASP A 85 -6.62 5.32 -11.23
C ASP A 85 -6.77 5.45 -9.71
N TYR A 86 -5.73 5.14 -8.96
CA TYR A 86 -5.73 5.30 -7.51
C TYR A 86 -5.91 6.76 -7.09
N LYS A 87 -5.23 7.68 -7.75
CA LYS A 87 -5.38 9.13 -7.49
C LYS A 87 -6.79 9.61 -7.79
N ALA A 88 -7.36 9.17 -8.91
CA ALA A 88 -8.73 9.51 -9.29
C ALA A 88 -9.75 8.99 -8.28
N GLU A 89 -9.60 7.75 -7.81
CA GLU A 89 -10.45 7.16 -6.78
C GLU A 89 -10.33 7.91 -5.46
N LYS A 90 -9.12 8.29 -5.07
CA LYS A 90 -8.86 9.02 -3.84
C LYS A 90 -9.53 10.40 -3.87
N GLU A 91 -9.43 11.11 -4.98
CA GLU A 91 -10.11 12.41 -5.16
C GLU A 91 -11.63 12.25 -5.12
N SER A 92 -12.17 11.25 -5.80
CA SER A 92 -13.60 10.96 -5.81
C SER A 92 -14.12 10.66 -4.39
N LYS A 93 -13.41 9.82 -3.64
CA LYS A 93 -13.76 9.50 -2.25
C LYS A 93 -13.67 10.71 -1.34
N ALA A 94 -12.66 11.56 -1.53
CA ALA A 94 -12.52 12.78 -0.75
C ALA A 94 -13.68 13.73 -1.01
N GLN A 95 -14.11 13.88 -2.27
CA GLN A 95 -15.26 14.69 -2.64
C GLN A 95 -16.56 14.13 -2.05
N GLU A 96 -16.76 12.83 -2.11
CA GLU A 96 -17.93 12.15 -1.51
C GLU A 96 -17.99 12.39 0.00
N ARG A 97 -16.84 12.28 0.68
CA ARG A 97 -16.76 12.54 2.13
C ARG A 97 -17.08 13.99 2.47
N ALA A 98 -16.58 14.93 1.68
CA ALA A 98 -16.86 16.35 1.85
C ALA A 98 -18.33 16.66 1.66
N VAL A 99 -18.97 16.09 0.64
CA VAL A 99 -20.40 16.24 0.37
C VAL A 99 -21.23 15.64 1.50
N LYS A 100 -20.91 14.43 1.96
CA LYS A 100 -21.60 13.78 3.07
C LYS A 100 -21.48 14.58 4.36
N LYS A 101 -20.30 15.13 4.63
CA LYS A 101 -20.06 15.95 5.81
C LYS A 101 -20.88 17.25 5.75
N ALA A 102 -20.92 17.91 4.60
CA ALA A 102 -21.73 19.11 4.41
C ALA A 102 -23.21 18.83 4.57
N MET A 103 -23.70 17.71 4.05
CA MET A 103 -25.09 17.27 4.22
C MET A 103 -25.44 17.00 5.68
N LYS A 104 -24.57 16.33 6.42
CA LYS A 104 -24.78 16.08 7.85
C LYS A 104 -24.82 17.36 8.66
N GLU A 105 -23.97 18.31 8.37
CA GLU A 105 -23.96 19.60 9.06
C GLU A 105 -25.22 20.41 8.75
N ALA A 106 -25.71 20.36 7.50
CA ALA A 106 -26.96 21.00 7.12
C ALA A 106 -28.17 20.37 7.83
N GLU A 107 -28.19 19.03 7.95
CA GLU A 107 -29.27 18.33 8.68
C GLU A 107 -29.23 18.65 10.17
N LYS A 108 -28.05 18.71 10.78
CA LYS A 108 -27.92 19.10 12.19
C LYS A 108 -28.38 20.53 12.44
N GLY A 109 -28.09 21.44 11.53
CA GLY A 109 -28.57 22.80 11.60
C GLY A 109 -30.10 22.90 11.53
N LYS A 110 -30.72 22.14 10.62
CA LYS A 110 -32.18 22.07 10.51
C LYS A 110 -32.85 21.47 11.74
N LYS A 111 -32.30 20.40 12.30
CA LYS A 111 -32.83 19.77 13.51
C LYS A 111 -32.76 20.68 14.73
N LYS A 112 -31.72 21.50 14.83
CA LYS A 112 -31.63 22.49 15.92
C LYS A 112 -32.67 23.60 15.81
N GLU A 113 -32.98 24.05 14.59
CA GLU A 113 -34.01 25.06 14.35
C GLU A 113 -35.41 24.52 14.59
N GLU A 114 -35.68 23.25 14.24
CA GLU A 114 -36.97 22.60 14.47
C GLU A 114 -37.19 22.18 15.91
N GLY A 115 -36.13 22.11 16.73
CA GLY A 115 -36.17 21.72 18.13
C GLY A 115 -36.56 22.82 19.10
N GLU A 116 -36.79 24.01 18.61
CA GLU A 116 -37.30 25.13 19.39
C GLU A 116 -38.83 25.18 19.26
#